data_59238a5de2a346d40d6d82b1b9ea12da
#
_entry.id   59238a5de2a346d40d6d82b1b9ea12da
#
_cell.length_a   1.000
_cell.length_b   1.000
_cell.length_c   1.000
_cell.angle_alpha   90.00
_cell.angle_beta   90.00
_cell.angle_gamma   90.00
#
_symmetry.space_group_name_H-M   'P 1'
#
loop_
_entity.id
_entity.type
_entity.pdbx_description
1 polymer ?
#
loop_
_entity_poly.entity_id
_entity_poly.type
_entity_poly.pdbx_seq_one_letter_code
_entity_poly.pdbx_strand_id
1 'polypeptide(L)'
;MLKNYLDCETYLLITKYFSFADITEIRMRLNQKLIVCVKNKKFYLKNQDQQFVIVTKAMLDNFMRRISENSLYAYNESLIQGYISLPKGIRVGVCGNYVFDEDKLVTVKDFQSVNIRIPHQVKNCSLNAYQYLVDGDNVENCLIVSPPGAGKTT
;
A
#
# COMPACT_ATOMS: atom_id res chain seq x y z
N MET A 1 -1.31 -13.50 0.32
CA MET A 1 -0.76 -12.55 -0.66
C MET A 1 0.36 -11.70 -0.09
N LEU A 2 0.15 -10.89 0.97
CA LEU A 2 1.22 -10.10 1.62
C LEU A 2 2.34 -10.96 2.23
N LYS A 3 2.06 -12.23 2.55
CA LYS A 3 3.06 -13.20 3.01
C LYS A 3 4.26 -13.34 2.05
N ASN A 4 4.06 -13.14 0.75
CA ASN A 4 5.14 -13.26 -0.23
C ASN A 4 6.04 -12.01 -0.26
N TYR A 5 5.55 -10.87 0.19
CA TYR A 5 6.23 -9.58 0.10
C TYR A 5 6.88 -9.15 1.42
N LEU A 6 6.23 -9.43 2.56
CA LEU A 6 6.80 -9.15 3.88
C LEU A 6 7.78 -10.27 4.28
N ASP A 7 8.75 -9.94 5.12
CA ASP A 7 9.55 -10.96 5.79
C ASP A 7 8.68 -11.77 6.77
N CYS A 8 9.12 -12.99 7.07
CA CYS A 8 8.33 -13.94 7.85
C CYS A 8 7.99 -13.40 9.25
N GLU A 9 8.94 -12.75 9.90
CA GLU A 9 8.76 -12.21 11.26
C GLU A 9 7.74 -11.09 11.28
N THR A 10 7.90 -10.08 10.43
CA THR A 10 6.95 -8.97 10.28
C THR A 10 5.55 -9.48 9.91
N TYR A 11 5.46 -10.44 8.98
CA TYR A 11 4.19 -11.04 8.60
C TYR A 11 3.50 -11.72 9.78
N LEU A 12 4.21 -12.56 10.54
CA LEU A 12 3.67 -13.26 11.70
C LEU A 12 3.24 -12.30 12.81
N LEU A 13 4.03 -11.26 13.07
CA LEU A 13 3.67 -10.24 14.06
C LEU A 13 2.40 -9.49 13.66
N ILE A 14 2.26 -9.11 12.42
CA ILE A 14 1.05 -8.43 11.93
C ILE A 14 -0.16 -9.35 12.06
N THR A 15 -0.06 -10.61 11.63
CA THR A 15 -1.18 -11.56 11.68
C THR A 15 -1.58 -11.98 13.09
N LYS A 16 -0.67 -11.87 14.05
CA LYS A 16 -0.97 -12.12 15.47
C LYS A 16 -1.96 -11.10 16.03
N TYR A 17 -1.87 -9.84 15.60
CA TYR A 17 -2.66 -8.75 16.17
C TYR A 17 -3.80 -8.28 15.27
N PHE A 18 -3.70 -8.48 13.95
CA PHE A 18 -4.63 -7.92 12.97
C PHE A 18 -5.04 -8.94 11.91
N SER A 19 -6.32 -8.91 11.54
CA SER A 19 -6.80 -9.62 10.34
C SER A 19 -6.42 -8.84 9.09
N PHE A 20 -5.87 -9.49 8.07
CA PHE A 20 -5.58 -8.84 6.80
C PHE A 20 -6.83 -8.30 6.08
N ALA A 21 -8.00 -8.83 6.40
CA ALA A 21 -9.26 -8.31 5.87
C ALA A 21 -9.59 -6.90 6.37
N ASP A 22 -8.99 -6.49 7.48
CA ASP A 22 -9.24 -5.17 8.10
C ASP A 22 -8.10 -4.17 7.86
N ILE A 23 -6.90 -4.65 7.44
CA ILE A 23 -5.72 -3.80 7.25
C ILE A 23 -5.87 -3.01 5.94
N THR A 24 -5.93 -1.70 6.03
CA THR A 24 -6.01 -0.81 4.88
C THR A 24 -4.66 -0.30 4.41
N GLU A 25 -3.66 -0.22 5.31
CA GLU A 25 -2.36 0.34 4.99
C GLU A 25 -1.28 -0.16 5.95
N ILE A 26 -0.07 -0.38 5.43
CA ILE A 26 1.14 -0.65 6.23
C ILE A 26 2.19 0.39 5.83
N ARG A 27 2.74 1.11 6.82
CA ARG A 27 3.75 2.15 6.60
C ARG A 27 5.07 1.75 7.22
N MET A 28 6.08 1.68 6.39
CA MET A 28 7.46 1.41 6.76
C MET A 28 8.31 2.65 6.43
N ARG A 29 8.89 3.27 7.45
CA ARG A 29 9.81 4.41 7.31
C ARG A 29 11.08 4.12 8.06
N LEU A 30 12.21 4.31 7.40
CA LEU A 30 13.53 4.04 7.97
C LEU A 30 13.68 4.69 9.35
N ASN A 31 14.18 3.92 10.32
CA ASN A 31 14.41 4.33 11.72
C ASN A 31 13.14 4.79 12.47
N GLN A 32 11.95 4.46 11.98
CA GLN A 32 10.69 4.79 12.63
C GLN A 32 9.89 3.54 13.00
N LYS A 33 8.93 3.69 13.89
CA LYS A 33 8.02 2.63 14.29
C LYS A 33 7.19 2.17 13.09
N LEU A 34 7.10 0.86 12.87
CA LEU A 34 6.22 0.29 11.86
C LEU A 34 4.77 0.56 12.23
N ILE A 35 3.99 1.09 11.27
CA ILE A 35 2.59 1.44 11.46
C ILE A 35 1.72 0.50 10.62
N VAL A 36 0.67 -0.02 11.25
CA VAL A 36 -0.43 -0.76 10.60
C VAL A 36 -1.71 0.05 10.77
N CYS A 37 -2.38 0.34 9.67
CA CYS A 37 -3.68 1.03 9.68
C CYS A 37 -4.81 0.02 9.50
N VAL A 38 -5.76 0.04 10.43
CA VAL A 38 -6.94 -0.83 10.44
C VAL A 38 -8.17 0.03 10.62
N LYS A 39 -9.13 -0.04 9.68
CA LYS A 39 -10.39 0.73 9.75
C LYS A 39 -10.15 2.21 10.13
N ASN A 40 -9.21 2.87 9.45
CA ASN A 40 -8.82 4.26 9.65
C ASN A 40 -8.12 4.58 11.00
N LYS A 41 -7.83 3.58 11.84
CA LYS A 41 -7.03 3.74 13.05
C LYS A 41 -5.59 3.31 12.81
N LYS A 42 -4.63 4.03 13.41
CA LYS A 42 -3.20 3.74 13.31
C LYS A 42 -2.74 2.98 14.55
N PHE A 43 -2.02 1.89 14.33
CA PHE A 43 -1.40 1.08 15.36
C PHE A 43 0.09 0.97 15.11
N TYR A 44 0.89 1.13 16.16
CA TYR A 44 2.32 0.85 16.11
C TYR A 44 2.54 -0.63 16.42
N LEU A 45 3.21 -1.33 15.50
CA LEU A 45 3.49 -2.75 15.69
C LEU A 45 4.49 -2.96 16.83
N LYS A 46 4.22 -3.93 17.68
CA LYS A 46 5.10 -4.34 18.78
C LYS A 46 5.54 -5.79 18.58
N ASN A 47 6.77 -6.08 19.01
CA ASN A 47 7.29 -7.45 19.05
C ASN A 47 6.74 -8.23 20.24
N GLN A 48 7.25 -9.43 20.49
CA GLN A 48 6.81 -10.29 21.58
C GLN A 48 7.14 -9.70 22.95
N ASP A 49 8.22 -8.93 23.06
CA ASP A 49 8.68 -8.25 24.29
C ASP A 49 7.99 -6.90 24.51
N GLN A 50 6.87 -6.65 23.82
CA GLN A 50 6.12 -5.38 23.86
C GLN A 50 6.92 -4.13 23.40
N GLN A 51 8.08 -4.32 22.80
CA GLN A 51 8.87 -3.23 22.21
C GLN A 51 8.35 -2.89 20.82
N PHE A 52 8.44 -1.62 20.44
CA PHE A 52 8.05 -1.19 19.09
C PHE A 52 8.99 -1.75 18.03
N VAL A 53 8.42 -2.29 16.97
CA VAL A 53 9.19 -2.69 15.78
C VAL A 53 9.68 -1.44 15.07
N ILE A 54 10.99 -1.26 15.02
CA ILE A 54 11.64 -0.16 14.31
C ILE A 54 12.03 -0.66 12.92
N VAL A 55 11.61 0.09 11.90
CA VAL A 55 11.91 -0.25 10.50
C VAL A 55 13.39 -0.05 10.22
N THR A 56 14.06 -1.11 9.81
CA THR A 56 15.47 -1.09 9.45
C THR A 56 15.66 -0.96 7.94
N LYS A 57 16.86 -0.57 7.51
CA LYS A 57 17.24 -0.57 6.08
C LYS A 57 17.05 -1.96 5.46
N ALA A 58 17.47 -3.02 6.18
CA ALA A 58 17.33 -4.39 5.73
C ALA A 58 15.86 -4.80 5.48
N MET A 59 14.93 -4.35 6.31
CA MET A 59 13.49 -4.59 6.10
C MET A 59 12.98 -3.95 4.81
N LEU A 60 13.36 -2.70 4.55
CA LEU A 60 12.98 -1.98 3.33
C LEU A 60 13.56 -2.64 2.08
N ASP A 61 14.86 -2.95 2.10
CA ASP A 61 15.56 -3.56 0.97
C ASP A 61 15.03 -4.98 0.68
N ASN A 62 14.77 -5.77 1.71
CA ASN A 62 14.15 -7.10 1.57
C ASN A 62 12.74 -7.01 1.00
N PHE A 63 11.93 -6.04 1.46
CA PHE A 63 10.60 -5.81 0.91
C PHE A 63 10.67 -5.44 -0.57
N MET A 64 11.51 -4.46 -0.93
CA MET A 64 11.67 -4.01 -2.32
C MET A 64 12.16 -5.14 -3.22
N ARG A 65 13.12 -5.94 -2.77
CA ARG A 65 13.61 -7.12 -3.50
C ARG A 65 12.51 -8.14 -3.75
N ARG A 66 11.63 -8.38 -2.78
CA ARG A 66 10.51 -9.35 -2.91
C ARG A 66 9.43 -8.86 -3.87
N ILE A 67 9.05 -7.59 -3.82
CA ILE A 67 8.00 -7.06 -4.71
C ILE A 67 8.48 -6.92 -6.15
N SER A 68 9.79 -6.76 -6.38
CA SER A 68 10.39 -6.66 -7.70
C SER A 68 10.88 -8.01 -8.25
N GLU A 69 10.63 -9.11 -7.54
CA GLU A 69 11.10 -10.47 -7.92
C GLU A 69 12.61 -10.49 -8.23
N ASN A 70 13.39 -9.75 -7.42
CA ASN A 70 14.84 -9.52 -7.57
C ASN A 70 15.25 -8.69 -8.81
N SER A 71 14.32 -8.10 -9.55
CA SER A 71 14.60 -7.27 -10.73
C SER A 71 14.01 -5.86 -10.59
N LEU A 72 14.66 -5.00 -9.79
CA LEU A 72 14.25 -3.59 -9.65
C LEU A 72 14.26 -2.83 -10.99
N TYR A 73 15.11 -3.24 -11.92
CA TYR A 73 15.20 -2.62 -13.24
C TYR A 73 13.88 -2.71 -14.03
N ALA A 74 13.15 -3.83 -13.91
CA ALA A 74 11.86 -4.00 -14.56
C ALA A 74 10.78 -3.04 -14.05
N TYR A 75 10.99 -2.44 -12.87
CA TYR A 75 10.06 -1.49 -12.24
C TYR A 75 10.54 -0.04 -12.29
N ASN A 76 11.57 0.28 -13.07
CA ASN A 76 12.17 1.62 -13.10
C ASN A 76 11.15 2.72 -13.41
N GLU A 77 10.30 2.53 -14.42
CA GLU A 77 9.27 3.51 -14.77
C GLU A 77 8.30 3.75 -13.61
N SER A 78 7.88 2.69 -12.93
CA SER A 78 7.00 2.78 -11.76
C SER A 78 7.68 3.45 -10.57
N LEU A 79 8.97 3.15 -10.35
CA LEU A 79 9.78 3.77 -9.29
C LEU A 79 9.95 5.28 -9.52
N ILE A 80 10.16 5.71 -10.76
CA ILE A 80 10.20 7.12 -11.15
C ILE A 80 8.87 7.81 -10.83
N GLN A 81 7.74 7.12 -11.04
CA GLN A 81 6.40 7.61 -10.68
C GLN A 81 6.13 7.56 -9.17
N GLY A 82 7.02 6.98 -8.37
CA GLY A 82 6.92 6.90 -6.92
C GLY A 82 6.01 5.78 -6.40
N TYR A 83 5.54 4.85 -7.24
CA TYR A 83 4.74 3.73 -6.79
C TYR A 83 4.87 2.48 -7.68
N ILE A 84 4.63 1.33 -7.07
CA ILE A 84 4.54 0.03 -7.76
C ILE A 84 3.12 -0.52 -7.54
N SER A 85 2.49 -1.00 -8.60
CA SER A 85 1.21 -1.72 -8.52
C SER A 85 1.46 -3.22 -8.44
N LEU A 86 0.90 -3.86 -7.41
CA LEU A 86 0.98 -5.30 -7.21
C LEU A 86 -0.38 -5.96 -7.54
N PRO A 87 -0.41 -7.29 -7.71
CA PRO A 87 -1.64 -8.03 -7.94
C PRO A 87 -2.74 -7.71 -6.92
N LYS A 88 -4.01 -7.83 -7.34
CA LYS A 88 -5.21 -7.52 -6.56
C LYS A 88 -5.34 -6.05 -6.16
N GLY A 89 -4.77 -5.14 -6.94
CA GLY A 89 -4.91 -3.71 -6.75
C GLY A 89 -4.13 -3.12 -5.58
N ILE A 90 -3.21 -3.87 -4.96
CA ILE A 90 -2.31 -3.31 -3.95
C ILE A 90 -1.41 -2.28 -4.61
N ARG A 91 -1.27 -1.13 -3.98
CA ARG A 91 -0.36 -0.07 -4.39
C ARG A 91 0.69 0.16 -3.33
N VAL A 92 1.93 0.21 -3.77
CA VAL A 92 3.10 0.44 -2.91
C VAL A 92 3.73 1.76 -3.30
N GLY A 93 3.47 2.80 -2.53
CA GLY A 93 4.19 4.07 -2.65
C GLY A 93 5.62 3.90 -2.15
N VAL A 94 6.58 4.41 -2.88
CA VAL A 94 8.01 4.27 -2.58
C VAL A 94 8.66 5.64 -2.55
N CYS A 95 9.53 5.86 -1.57
CA CYS A 95 10.36 7.06 -1.49
C CYS A 95 11.80 6.65 -1.15
N GLY A 96 12.74 7.30 -1.81
CA GLY A 96 14.18 7.07 -1.65
C GLY A 96 14.98 8.20 -2.28
N ASN A 97 16.27 7.96 -2.52
CA ASN A 97 17.14 8.90 -3.20
C ASN A 97 16.95 8.81 -4.71
N TYR A 98 16.61 9.92 -5.33
CA TYR A 98 16.49 10.03 -6.77
C TYR A 98 17.85 10.09 -7.43
N VAL A 99 18.04 9.30 -8.49
CA VAL A 99 19.28 9.27 -9.28
C VAL A 99 18.98 9.91 -10.63
N PHE A 100 19.78 10.92 -10.96
CA PHE A 100 19.68 11.64 -12.24
C PHE A 100 20.89 11.29 -13.11
N ASP A 101 20.67 11.22 -14.40
CA ASP A 101 21.68 11.20 -15.43
C ASP A 101 21.48 12.47 -16.26
N GLU A 102 22.43 13.39 -16.22
CA GLU A 102 22.22 14.78 -16.63
C GLU A 102 20.99 15.37 -15.90
N ASP A 103 19.98 15.83 -16.62
CA ASP A 103 18.74 16.38 -16.06
C ASP A 103 17.57 15.35 -16.05
N LYS A 104 17.82 14.10 -16.42
CA LYS A 104 16.80 13.06 -16.52
C LYS A 104 16.80 12.17 -15.29
N LEU A 105 15.64 12.03 -14.64
CA LEU A 105 15.45 11.08 -13.57
C LEU A 105 15.52 9.65 -14.11
N VAL A 106 16.49 8.87 -13.63
CA VAL A 106 16.78 7.52 -14.12
C VAL A 106 16.19 6.45 -13.21
N THR A 107 16.31 6.61 -11.90
CA THR A 107 15.81 5.61 -10.93
C THR A 107 15.75 6.17 -9.52
N VAL A 108 15.25 5.34 -8.60
CA VAL A 108 15.23 5.61 -7.16
C VAL A 108 16.06 4.55 -6.45
N LYS A 109 16.95 4.97 -5.58
CA LYS A 109 17.81 4.10 -4.74
C LYS A 109 17.65 4.43 -3.26
N ASP A 110 18.29 3.64 -2.41
CA ASP A 110 18.34 3.87 -0.95
C ASP A 110 16.96 4.18 -0.38
N PHE A 111 16.05 3.25 -0.53
CA PHE A 111 14.67 3.40 -0.08
C PHE A 111 14.58 3.85 1.37
N GLN A 112 13.88 4.96 1.61
CA GLN A 112 13.67 5.59 2.90
C GLN A 112 12.30 5.26 3.49
N SER A 113 11.31 5.07 2.63
CA SER A 113 9.99 4.68 3.07
C SER A 113 9.22 3.90 2.02
N VAL A 114 8.32 3.05 2.52
CA VAL A 114 7.36 2.30 1.73
C VAL A 114 5.98 2.43 2.38
N ASN A 115 4.97 2.66 1.55
CA ASN A 115 3.59 2.75 1.98
C ASN A 115 2.73 1.75 1.18
N ILE A 116 2.33 0.67 1.82
CA ILE A 116 1.57 -0.42 1.21
C ILE A 116 0.08 -0.16 1.44
N ARG A 117 -0.66 0.17 0.39
CA ARG A 117 -2.11 0.36 0.44
C ARG A 117 -2.82 -0.88 -0.06
N ILE A 118 -3.72 -1.41 0.77
CA ILE A 118 -4.46 -2.65 0.53
C ILE A 118 -5.91 -2.27 0.27
N PRO A 119 -6.42 -2.43 -0.97
CA PRO A 119 -7.81 -2.17 -1.26
C PRO A 119 -8.70 -3.27 -0.68
N HIS A 120 -9.87 -2.88 -0.21
CA HIS A 120 -10.92 -3.79 0.21
C HIS A 120 -12.15 -3.57 -0.64
N GLN A 121 -12.72 -4.65 -1.14
CA GLN A 121 -14.00 -4.62 -1.82
C GLN A 121 -15.11 -4.62 -0.77
N VAL A 122 -15.99 -3.63 -0.85
CA VAL A 122 -17.26 -3.61 -0.08
C VAL A 122 -18.37 -3.97 -1.04
N LYS A 123 -18.86 -5.21 -0.94
CA LYS A 123 -19.94 -5.68 -1.81
C LYS A 123 -21.21 -4.87 -1.55
N ASN A 124 -21.93 -4.61 -2.63
CA ASN A 124 -23.22 -3.91 -2.61
C ASN A 124 -23.18 -2.46 -2.10
N CYS A 125 -22.01 -1.85 -1.97
CA CYS A 125 -21.92 -0.45 -1.54
C CYS A 125 -22.55 0.55 -2.52
N SER A 126 -22.68 0.17 -3.80
CA SER A 126 -23.29 0.98 -4.85
C SER A 126 -24.81 0.86 -4.95
N LEU A 127 -25.45 -0.10 -4.25
CA LEU A 127 -26.89 -0.34 -4.41
C LEU A 127 -27.76 0.89 -4.16
N ASN A 128 -27.41 1.70 -3.16
CA ASN A 128 -28.15 2.93 -2.86
C ASN A 128 -27.95 4.02 -3.93
N ALA A 129 -26.85 3.98 -4.67
CA ALA A 129 -26.57 4.94 -5.74
C ALA A 129 -27.15 4.46 -7.08
N TYR A 130 -27.36 3.16 -7.25
CA TYR A 130 -27.76 2.53 -8.51
C TYR A 130 -29.03 3.16 -9.10
N GLN A 131 -30.04 3.43 -8.28
CA GLN A 131 -31.31 4.05 -8.68
C GLN A 131 -31.16 5.46 -9.29
N TYR A 132 -30.02 6.13 -9.05
CA TYR A 132 -29.72 7.45 -9.60
C TYR A 132 -28.83 7.38 -10.84
N LEU A 133 -28.31 6.19 -11.16
CA LEU A 133 -27.38 5.98 -12.27
C LEU A 133 -28.10 5.34 -13.47
N VAL A 134 -29.25 4.73 -13.26
CA VAL A 134 -29.95 3.96 -14.29
C VAL A 134 -31.43 4.37 -14.32
N ASP A 135 -31.91 4.68 -15.53
CA ASP A 135 -33.32 4.89 -15.83
C ASP A 135 -33.76 3.86 -16.88
N GLY A 136 -34.51 2.84 -16.43
CA GLY A 136 -34.85 1.68 -17.24
C GLY A 136 -33.59 0.93 -17.70
N ASP A 137 -33.37 0.84 -19.00
CA ASP A 137 -32.21 0.19 -19.62
C ASP A 137 -31.07 1.18 -19.94
N ASN A 138 -31.24 2.44 -19.62
CA ASN A 138 -30.26 3.48 -19.93
C ASN A 138 -29.41 3.83 -18.72
N VAL A 139 -28.12 4.10 -18.97
CA VAL A 139 -27.19 4.63 -17.94
C VAL A 139 -27.11 6.14 -18.10
N GLU A 140 -27.44 6.86 -17.03
CA GLU A 140 -27.45 8.31 -17.01
C GLU A 140 -26.04 8.90 -16.79
N ASN A 141 -25.79 10.09 -17.33
CA ASN A 141 -24.59 10.85 -17.06
C ASN A 141 -24.62 11.37 -15.61
N CYS A 142 -23.76 10.85 -14.77
CA CYS A 142 -23.76 11.15 -13.34
C CYS A 142 -22.40 11.68 -12.86
N LEU A 143 -22.44 12.72 -12.02
CA LEU A 143 -21.27 13.22 -11.30
C LEU A 143 -21.36 12.83 -9.83
N ILE A 144 -20.45 11.97 -9.38
CA ILE A 144 -20.37 11.56 -7.97
C ILE A 144 -19.35 12.42 -7.24
N VAL A 145 -19.83 13.23 -6.28
CA VAL A 145 -19.01 14.12 -5.45
C VAL A 145 -19.03 13.62 -4.01
N SER A 146 -17.85 13.41 -3.42
CA SER A 146 -17.73 13.01 -2.01
C SER A 146 -16.36 13.38 -1.44
N PRO A 147 -16.24 13.50 -0.11
CA PRO A 147 -14.95 13.62 0.55
C PRO A 147 -14.02 12.43 0.25
N PRO A 148 -12.70 12.59 0.38
CA PRO A 148 -11.76 11.47 0.31
C PRO A 148 -12.11 10.37 1.33
N GLY A 149 -12.04 9.11 0.91
CA GLY A 149 -12.32 7.97 1.79
C GLY A 149 -13.80 7.62 1.99
N ALA A 150 -14.72 8.33 1.34
CA ALA A 150 -16.18 8.03 1.43
C ALA A 150 -16.65 6.87 0.54
N GLY A 151 -15.73 6.13 -0.09
CA GLY A 151 -16.08 4.96 -0.89
C GLY A 151 -16.53 5.24 -2.33
N LYS A 152 -16.27 6.43 -2.86
CA LYS A 152 -16.67 6.82 -4.23
C LYS A 152 -16.24 5.82 -5.32
N THR A 153 -15.10 5.18 -5.16
CA THR A 153 -14.47 4.28 -6.16
C THR A 153 -14.60 2.80 -5.76
N THR A 154 -15.16 2.53 -4.59
CA THR A 154 -15.41 1.18 -4.09
C THR A 154 -16.64 0.60 -4.72
#